data_24d003bbbdd29c208da53335bb279236
#
_entry.id   24d003bbbdd29c208da53335bb279236
#
_cell.length_a   1.000
_cell.length_b   1.000
_cell.length_c   1.000
_cell.angle_alpha   90.00
_cell.angle_beta   90.00
_cell.angle_gamma   90.00
#
_symmetry.space_group_name_H-M   'P 1'
#
loop_
_entity.id
_entity.type
_entity.pdbx_description
1 polymer ?
#
loop_
_entity_poly.entity_id
_entity_poly.type
_entity_poly.pdbx_seq_one_letter_code
_entity_poly.pdbx_strand_id
1 'polypeptide(L)'
;MVQGNYKPEFQKIYDIFNDQINSDYELGAGISIEYKGEIIVDLFGGFKSESKTTKWTKDTLVNVWSVTKAVTGICILKLISDDKLDVNKPVSDYWQ
;
A
#
# COMPACT_ATOMS: atom_id res chain seq x y z
N MET A 1 5.06 -16.89 -8.75
CA MET A 1 3.64 -17.05 -9.15
C MET A 1 2.82 -15.97 -8.46
N VAL A 2 2.11 -15.17 -9.22
CA VAL A 2 1.21 -14.10 -8.75
C VAL A 2 -0.15 -14.72 -8.36
N GLN A 3 -0.76 -14.20 -7.31
CA GLN A 3 -2.05 -14.59 -6.77
C GLN A 3 -2.93 -13.35 -6.58
N GLY A 4 -4.23 -13.55 -6.40
CA GLY A 4 -5.19 -12.48 -6.19
C GLY A 4 -6.19 -12.35 -7.34
N ASN A 5 -6.88 -11.24 -7.39
CA ASN A 5 -7.95 -10.98 -8.35
C ASN A 5 -7.78 -9.61 -9.01
N TYR A 6 -8.31 -9.46 -10.21
CA TYR A 6 -8.41 -8.19 -10.91
C TYR A 6 -9.59 -8.21 -11.88
N LYS A 7 -10.13 -7.04 -12.21
CA LYS A 7 -11.16 -6.93 -13.24
C LYS A 7 -10.53 -7.02 -14.63
N PRO A 8 -11.20 -7.66 -15.63
CA PRO A 8 -10.63 -7.92 -16.95
C PRO A 8 -10.08 -6.67 -17.67
N GLU A 9 -10.70 -5.51 -17.48
CA GLU A 9 -10.24 -4.24 -18.05
C GLU A 9 -8.88 -3.78 -17.53
N PHE A 10 -8.40 -4.37 -16.43
CA PHE A 10 -7.10 -4.10 -15.81
C PHE A 10 -6.06 -5.20 -16.06
N GLN A 11 -6.29 -6.07 -17.05
CA GLN A 11 -5.37 -7.14 -17.44
C GLN A 11 -3.92 -6.64 -17.60
N LYS A 12 -3.73 -5.46 -18.16
CA LYS A 12 -2.39 -4.88 -18.36
C LYS A 12 -1.63 -4.66 -17.04
N ILE A 13 -2.34 -4.34 -15.95
CA ILE A 13 -1.71 -4.20 -14.62
C ILE A 13 -1.23 -5.57 -14.13
N TYR A 14 -2.06 -6.60 -14.29
CA TYR A 14 -1.68 -7.96 -13.96
C TYR A 14 -0.45 -8.41 -14.76
N ASP A 15 -0.43 -8.18 -16.06
CA ASP A 15 0.68 -8.59 -16.94
C ASP A 15 2.00 -7.96 -16.52
N ILE A 16 2.01 -6.64 -16.23
CA ILE A 16 3.19 -5.91 -15.76
C ILE A 16 3.62 -6.45 -14.38
N PHE A 17 2.70 -6.59 -13.44
CA PHE A 17 3.00 -7.09 -12.10
C PHE A 17 3.56 -8.52 -12.15
N ASN A 18 2.97 -9.40 -12.96
CA ASN A 18 3.40 -10.77 -13.15
C ASN A 18 4.80 -10.85 -13.80
N ASP A 19 5.07 -9.99 -14.78
CA ASP A 19 6.39 -9.90 -15.43
C ASP A 19 7.47 -9.47 -14.43
N GLN A 20 7.23 -8.44 -13.64
CA GLN A 20 8.16 -7.95 -12.62
C GLN A 20 8.51 -9.02 -11.57
N ILE A 21 7.52 -9.78 -11.11
CA ILE A 21 7.75 -10.87 -10.16
C ILE A 21 8.49 -12.05 -10.79
N ASN A 22 8.17 -12.42 -12.03
CA ASN A 22 8.77 -13.61 -12.67
C ASN A 22 10.14 -13.32 -13.29
N SER A 23 10.46 -12.07 -13.61
CA SER A 23 11.78 -11.65 -14.09
C SER A 23 12.78 -11.39 -12.96
N ASP A 24 12.38 -11.59 -11.70
CA ASP A 24 13.16 -11.22 -10.51
C ASP A 24 13.49 -9.71 -10.41
N TYR A 25 12.77 -8.85 -11.15
CA TYR A 25 12.87 -7.40 -10.99
C TYR A 25 12.36 -6.98 -9.61
N GLU A 26 11.24 -7.59 -9.17
CA GLU A 26 10.71 -7.48 -7.83
C GLU A 26 10.83 -8.84 -7.10
N LEU A 27 11.43 -8.82 -5.92
CA LEU A 27 11.55 -10.02 -5.09
C LEU A 27 10.19 -10.52 -4.61
N GLY A 28 9.37 -9.60 -4.16
CA GLY A 28 8.00 -9.84 -3.72
C GLY A 28 7.27 -8.52 -3.52
N ALA A 29 6.00 -8.51 -3.87
CA ALA A 29 5.18 -7.29 -3.84
C ALA A 29 3.70 -7.61 -3.61
N GLY A 30 2.95 -6.56 -3.26
CA GLY A 30 1.50 -6.53 -3.26
C GLY A 30 0.99 -5.22 -3.82
N ILE A 31 -0.11 -5.25 -4.54
CA ILE A 31 -0.82 -4.09 -5.06
C ILE A 31 -2.33 -4.25 -4.82
N SER A 32 -2.95 -3.23 -4.24
CA SER A 32 -4.40 -3.15 -4.12
C SER A 32 -4.87 -1.79 -4.62
N ILE A 33 -5.84 -1.79 -5.52
CA ILE A 33 -6.42 -0.58 -6.13
C ILE A 33 -7.93 -0.62 -5.91
N GLU A 34 -8.42 0.42 -5.25
CA GLU A 34 -9.85 0.67 -5.08
C GLU A 34 -10.28 1.83 -5.99
N TYR A 35 -11.41 1.68 -6.65
CA TYR A 35 -12.02 2.72 -7.46
C TYR A 35 -13.53 2.78 -7.19
N LYS A 36 -14.02 3.94 -6.78
CA LYS A 36 -15.43 4.17 -6.44
C LYS A 36 -16.01 3.18 -5.42
N GLY A 37 -15.22 2.83 -4.39
CA GLY A 37 -15.64 1.90 -3.34
C GLY A 37 -15.56 0.43 -3.71
N GLU A 38 -14.97 0.09 -4.86
CA GLU A 38 -14.80 -1.29 -5.32
C GLU A 38 -13.32 -1.61 -5.56
N ILE A 39 -12.84 -2.72 -4.99
CA ILE A 39 -11.48 -3.21 -5.27
C ILE A 39 -11.46 -3.78 -6.68
N ILE A 40 -10.69 -3.13 -7.55
CA ILE A 40 -10.58 -3.47 -8.96
C ILE A 40 -9.32 -4.29 -9.29
N VAL A 41 -8.30 -4.20 -8.43
CA VAL A 41 -7.06 -5.01 -8.50
C VAL A 41 -6.65 -5.32 -7.07
N ASP A 42 -6.35 -6.58 -6.79
CA ASP A 42 -5.76 -7.04 -5.53
C ASP A 42 -4.84 -8.23 -5.84
N LEU A 43 -3.54 -7.94 -6.00
CA LEU A 43 -2.54 -8.90 -6.44
C LEU A 43 -1.37 -8.93 -5.47
N PHE A 44 -0.78 -10.11 -5.30
CA PHE A 44 0.44 -10.29 -4.53
C PHE A 44 1.24 -11.47 -5.08
N GLY A 45 2.55 -11.48 -4.83
CA GLY A 45 3.40 -12.58 -5.29
C GLY A 45 4.86 -12.42 -4.93
N GLY A 46 5.65 -13.43 -5.28
CA GLY A 46 7.07 -13.48 -4.99
C GLY A 46 7.41 -14.02 -3.60
N PHE A 47 8.47 -13.49 -3.00
CA PHE A 47 9.04 -13.98 -1.75
C PHE A 47 9.31 -12.84 -0.77
N LYS A 48 9.43 -13.18 0.53
CA LYS A 48 9.69 -12.22 1.61
C LYS A 48 11.17 -11.86 1.74
N SER A 49 12.08 -12.69 1.20
CA SER A 49 13.53 -12.52 1.32
C SER A 49 14.25 -13.13 0.13
N GLU A 50 15.49 -12.72 -0.09
CA GLU A 50 16.37 -13.20 -1.18
C GLU A 50 16.61 -14.72 -1.14
N SER A 51 16.51 -15.34 0.03
CA SER A 51 16.60 -16.81 0.15
C SER A 51 15.46 -17.55 -0.53
N LYS A 52 14.39 -16.84 -0.91
CA LYS A 52 13.19 -17.39 -1.59
C LYS A 52 12.55 -18.59 -0.87
N THR A 53 12.78 -18.71 0.45
CA THR A 53 12.23 -19.80 1.27
C THR A 53 10.80 -19.54 1.74
N THR A 54 10.42 -18.28 1.87
CA THR A 54 9.09 -17.88 2.37
C THR A 54 8.38 -17.05 1.33
N LYS A 55 7.22 -17.53 0.89
CA LYS A 55 6.39 -16.84 -0.10
C LYS A 55 5.78 -15.56 0.47
N TRP A 56 5.63 -14.57 -0.40
CA TRP A 56 4.80 -13.41 -0.13
C TRP A 56 3.32 -13.80 -0.13
N THR A 57 2.57 -13.31 0.85
CA THR A 57 1.13 -13.55 0.99
C THR A 57 0.40 -12.23 1.11
N LYS A 58 -0.93 -12.24 1.01
CA LYS A 58 -1.76 -11.04 1.22
C LYS A 58 -1.55 -10.37 2.59
N ASP A 59 -1.13 -11.14 3.59
CA ASP A 59 -0.91 -10.66 4.96
C ASP A 59 0.58 -10.34 5.25
N THR A 60 1.42 -10.26 4.22
CA THR A 60 2.83 -9.92 4.39
C THR A 60 2.98 -8.46 4.76
N LEU A 61 3.59 -8.20 5.91
CA LEU A 61 3.91 -6.85 6.37
C LEU A 61 5.30 -6.44 5.88
N VAL A 62 5.40 -5.20 5.45
CA VAL A 62 6.65 -4.58 5.01
C VAL A 62 6.83 -3.20 5.63
N ASN A 63 8.06 -2.78 5.76
CA ASN A 63 8.37 -1.42 6.16
C ASN A 63 8.08 -0.45 5.00
N VAL A 64 7.17 0.49 5.22
CA VAL A 64 6.71 1.42 4.18
C VAL A 64 7.44 2.77 4.19
N TRP A 65 8.43 2.95 5.08
CA TRP A 65 9.30 4.13 5.14
C TRP A 65 8.49 5.44 5.10
N SER A 66 8.77 6.32 4.15
CA SER A 66 8.15 7.64 4.05
C SER A 66 6.67 7.65 3.68
N VAL A 67 6.07 6.56 3.28
CA VAL A 67 4.60 6.44 3.16
C VAL A 67 3.93 6.71 4.52
N THR A 68 4.65 6.51 5.61
CA THR A 68 4.22 6.89 6.98
C THR A 68 3.82 8.37 7.08
N LYS A 69 4.40 9.27 6.27
CA LYS A 69 4.01 10.70 6.24
C LYS A 69 2.54 10.86 5.83
N ALA A 70 2.07 10.09 4.85
CA ALA A 70 0.68 10.09 4.44
C ALA A 70 -0.24 9.63 5.57
N VAL A 71 0.15 8.57 6.30
CA VAL A 71 -0.61 8.08 7.47
C VAL A 71 -0.65 9.14 8.57
N THR A 72 0.48 9.81 8.84
CA THR A 72 0.53 10.94 9.79
C THR A 72 -0.43 12.06 9.37
N GLY A 73 -0.44 12.42 8.07
CA GLY A 73 -1.39 13.38 7.54
C GLY A 73 -2.85 12.99 7.78
N ILE A 74 -3.20 11.72 7.57
CA ILE A 74 -4.55 11.20 7.86
C ILE A 74 -4.89 11.33 9.35
N CYS A 75 -3.95 11.04 10.25
CA CYS A 75 -4.16 11.22 11.68
C CYS A 75 -4.44 12.69 12.04
N ILE A 76 -3.71 13.64 11.44
CA ILE A 76 -3.96 15.08 11.62
C ILE A 76 -5.34 15.47 11.10
N LEU A 77 -5.73 15.00 9.91
CA LEU A 77 -7.06 15.25 9.36
C LEU A 77 -8.17 14.72 10.29
N LYS A 78 -7.95 13.57 10.92
CA LYS A 78 -8.87 13.01 11.92
C LYS A 78 -9.02 13.95 13.13
N LEU A 79 -7.91 14.49 13.65
CA LEU A 79 -7.95 15.44 14.77
C LEU A 79 -8.68 16.74 14.40
N ILE A 80 -8.50 17.21 13.16
CA ILE A 80 -9.23 18.38 12.65
C ILE A 80 -10.74 18.08 12.56
N SER A 81 -11.10 16.93 12.03
CA SER A 81 -12.50 16.49 11.92
C SER A 81 -13.19 16.32 13.28
N ASP A 82 -12.42 16.03 14.32
CA ASP A 82 -12.90 15.89 15.70
C ASP A 82 -12.83 17.21 16.50
N ASP A 83 -12.60 18.37 15.84
CA ASP A 83 -12.43 19.69 16.44
C ASP A 83 -11.33 19.77 17.51
N LYS A 84 -10.34 18.86 17.44
CA LYS A 84 -9.20 18.80 18.37
C LYS A 84 -7.99 19.58 17.89
N LEU A 85 -7.96 19.94 16.62
CA LEU A 85 -6.87 20.67 15.99
C LEU A 85 -7.43 21.66 14.94
N ASP A 86 -6.97 22.90 15.01
CA ASP A 86 -7.25 23.94 14.02
C ASP A 86 -5.98 24.19 13.20
N VAL A 87 -6.04 23.98 11.89
CA VAL A 87 -4.90 24.12 10.97
C VAL A 87 -4.39 25.57 10.88
N ASN A 88 -5.21 26.56 11.27
CA ASN A 88 -4.83 27.98 11.23
C ASN A 88 -4.10 28.44 12.49
N LYS A 89 -4.00 27.58 13.51
CA LYS A 89 -3.28 27.86 14.74
C LYS A 89 -1.83 27.40 14.66
N PRO A 90 -0.90 28.09 15.31
CA PRO A 90 0.49 27.64 15.38
C PRO A 90 0.63 26.36 16.18
N VAL A 91 1.65 25.56 15.86
CA VAL A 91 1.94 24.29 16.56
C VAL A 91 2.16 24.51 18.06
N SER A 92 2.71 25.66 18.45
CA SER A 92 2.95 26.04 19.87
C SER A 92 1.68 26.11 20.71
N ASP A 93 0.49 26.25 20.10
CA ASP A 93 -0.78 26.23 20.85
C ASP A 93 -1.15 24.82 21.31
N TYR A 94 -0.54 23.79 20.73
CA TYR A 94 -0.80 22.37 21.01
C TYR A 94 0.39 21.68 21.65
N TRP A 95 1.58 22.16 21.37
CA TRP A 95 2.82 21.56 21.86
C TRP A 95 3.78 22.67 22.34
N GLN A 96 3.92 22.79 23.65
CA GLN A 96 4.83 23.70 24.35
C GLN A 96 6.22 23.12 24.55
#